data_82e4d9369003007c1ca5a2d174f13d09
#
_entry.id   82e4d9369003007c1ca5a2d174f13d09
#
_cell.length_a   1.000
_cell.length_b   1.000
_cell.length_c   1.000
_cell.angle_alpha   90.00
_cell.angle_beta   90.00
_cell.angle_gamma   90.00
#
_symmetry.space_group_name_H-M   'P 1'
#
loop_
_entity.id
_entity.type
_entity.pdbx_description
1 polymer ?
#
loop_
_entity_poly.entity_id
_entity_poly.type
_entity_poly.pdbx_seq_one_letter_code
_entity_poly.pdbx_strand_id
1 'polypeptide(L)'
;MRDFSYFCIMAGIYIHIPFCNSKCAYCGFYSLPSLKLKEHFLEALKAEIVARKEYLQRRSHCGLDPQSTVLKDNHDMPTINTIYFGGGTPSLLSIKEISELLHLINNTYSVGRNPEITLEANPDTLSLEYLEGLRKIGVNRLSIGIQSFFDNDLKYLSRRHDSQHAQQCLDWAKQAGFSNISIDLIYGLPTSNAEQWNKNLDLFFALELPHLSAYALTLEPNAILTKQIELGKVQPVSEEDALRDYEILCQRAAENGYLHYEISNFCRRGMHSKHNASYWFGTPYAGFGPSAHSYDGTSRQWNVSNVERYCEAFSAASRHCEERSNPETKAPCLDCFVVPPRNGAKRVQDPISEIERLTPEQQYDEYVMLRLRTHWGIDLKWLKREMGERFSSYCEQHAQPLIAQGRLSQTREFLYLTDKQMLFADGVAEELFWE
;
A
#
# COMPACT_ATOMS: atom_id res chain seq x y z
N MET A 1 -15.44 -8.27 -18.88
CA MET A 1 -14.28 -7.81 -19.65
C MET A 1 -13.26 -7.27 -18.68
N ARG A 2 -12.09 -7.91 -18.62
CA ARG A 2 -10.95 -7.52 -17.79
C ARG A 2 -10.16 -6.51 -18.59
N ASP A 3 -10.38 -5.21 -18.36
CA ASP A 3 -9.74 -4.15 -19.15
C ASP A 3 -8.37 -3.84 -18.55
N PHE A 4 -7.31 -4.31 -19.20
CA PHE A 4 -5.92 -4.17 -18.82
C PHE A 4 -5.22 -2.96 -19.45
N SER A 5 -5.88 -2.26 -20.39
CA SER A 5 -5.24 -1.21 -21.19
C SER A 5 -4.92 0.07 -20.38
N TYR A 6 -5.42 0.20 -19.16
CA TYR A 6 -5.30 1.42 -18.35
C TYR A 6 -4.01 1.54 -17.53
N PHE A 7 -3.21 0.46 -17.36
CA PHE A 7 -2.13 0.44 -16.37
C PHE A 7 -0.73 0.76 -16.89
N CYS A 8 -0.50 0.83 -18.20
CA CYS A 8 0.85 0.96 -18.77
C CYS A 8 1.51 2.35 -18.71
N ILE A 9 0.80 3.42 -18.30
CA ILE A 9 1.35 4.80 -18.27
C ILE A 9 1.07 5.49 -16.93
N MET A 10 0.75 4.71 -15.90
CA MET A 10 0.35 5.23 -14.60
C MET A 10 1.46 5.04 -13.57
N ALA A 11 1.59 5.98 -12.65
CA ALA A 11 2.43 5.84 -11.48
C ALA A 11 1.66 6.26 -10.23
N GLY A 12 2.14 5.81 -9.07
CA GLY A 12 1.60 6.16 -7.77
C GLY A 12 2.60 6.95 -6.92
N ILE A 13 2.07 7.72 -5.97
CA ILE A 13 2.85 8.31 -4.88
C ILE A 13 2.32 7.77 -3.56
N TYR A 14 3.22 7.20 -2.74
CA TYR A 14 2.95 6.79 -1.37
C TYR A 14 3.68 7.71 -0.39
N ILE A 15 3.00 8.19 0.64
CA ILE A 15 3.56 9.05 1.67
C ILE A 15 3.41 8.35 3.00
N HIS A 16 4.54 7.98 3.61
CA HIS A 16 4.57 7.35 4.92
C HIS A 16 4.61 8.39 6.03
N ILE A 17 3.56 8.45 6.84
CA ILE A 17 3.48 9.30 8.03
C ILE A 17 3.81 8.44 9.24
N PRO A 18 5.01 8.60 9.85
CA PRO A 18 5.51 7.66 10.86
C PRO A 18 5.00 7.94 12.28
N PHE A 19 3.85 8.57 12.45
CA PHE A 19 3.35 8.99 13.76
C PHE A 19 2.03 8.32 14.11
N CYS A 20 1.89 7.95 15.39
CA CYS A 20 0.65 7.48 15.99
C CYS A 20 0.42 8.16 17.33
N ASN A 21 -0.84 8.29 17.76
CA ASN A 21 -1.16 8.74 19.13
C ASN A 21 -0.76 7.69 20.18
N SER A 22 -0.83 6.39 19.81
CA SER A 22 -0.40 5.26 20.62
C SER A 22 -0.06 4.09 19.70
N LYS A 23 0.78 3.16 20.16
CA LYS A 23 1.08 1.94 19.40
C LYS A 23 0.02 0.88 19.74
N CYS A 24 -0.72 0.41 18.73
CA CYS A 24 -1.65 -0.70 18.86
C CYS A 24 -0.90 -1.99 19.19
N ALA A 25 -1.53 -2.90 19.96
CA ALA A 25 -0.85 -4.09 20.48
C ALA A 25 -0.36 -5.05 19.38
N TYR A 26 -1.05 -5.08 18.24
CA TYR A 26 -0.79 -5.98 17.10
C TYR A 26 0.10 -5.38 15.99
N CYS A 27 0.32 -4.04 15.99
CA CYS A 27 0.87 -3.33 14.85
C CYS A 27 2.38 -3.56 14.69
N GLY A 28 2.78 -4.07 13.50
CA GLY A 28 4.16 -4.23 13.07
C GLY A 28 4.72 -3.04 12.27
N PHE A 29 3.89 -2.11 11.83
CA PHE A 29 4.34 -0.96 11.03
C PHE A 29 5.27 -0.05 11.80
N TYR A 30 6.24 0.54 11.06
CA TYR A 30 7.12 1.55 11.62
C TYR A 30 6.33 2.81 11.97
N SER A 31 6.22 3.10 13.26
CA SER A 31 5.56 4.30 13.77
C SER A 31 6.08 4.69 15.14
N LEU A 32 6.04 6.00 15.45
CA LEU A 32 6.45 6.58 16.72
C LEU A 32 5.22 7.12 17.45
N PRO A 33 5.02 6.77 18.75
CA PRO A 33 3.95 7.32 19.57
C PRO A 33 4.30 8.72 20.11
N SER A 34 4.82 9.60 19.25
CA SER A 34 5.26 10.95 19.62
C SER A 34 5.28 11.87 18.41
N LEU A 35 4.75 13.07 18.56
CA LEU A 35 4.73 14.13 17.52
C LEU A 35 5.91 15.12 17.61
N LYS A 36 6.88 14.90 18.51
CA LYS A 36 7.98 15.86 18.75
C LYS A 36 8.81 16.17 17.51
N LEU A 37 8.96 15.22 16.60
CA LEU A 37 9.74 15.37 15.39
C LEU A 37 8.88 15.74 14.16
N LYS A 38 7.58 15.97 14.32
CA LYS A 38 6.65 16.16 13.19
C LYS A 38 7.05 17.31 12.28
N GLU A 39 7.42 18.46 12.82
CA GLU A 39 7.82 19.64 12.03
C GLU A 39 9.10 19.36 11.23
N HIS A 40 10.14 18.83 11.86
CA HIS A 40 11.39 18.46 11.19
C HIS A 40 11.16 17.38 10.11
N PHE A 41 10.29 16.41 10.41
CA PHE A 41 9.89 15.39 9.45
C PHE A 41 9.20 15.99 8.23
N LEU A 42 8.27 16.93 8.40
CA LEU A 42 7.56 17.56 7.29
C LEU A 42 8.50 18.35 6.37
N GLU A 43 9.49 19.05 6.95
CA GLU A 43 10.52 19.74 6.17
C GLU A 43 11.41 18.73 5.38
N ALA A 44 11.83 17.65 6.03
CA ALA A 44 12.59 16.60 5.36
C ALA A 44 11.78 15.90 4.24
N LEU A 45 10.49 15.63 4.48
CA LEU A 45 9.57 15.05 3.51
C LEU A 45 9.40 15.95 2.29
N LYS A 46 9.21 17.25 2.48
CA LYS A 46 9.15 18.23 1.38
C LYS A 46 10.44 18.25 0.56
N ALA A 47 11.59 18.21 1.24
CA ALA A 47 12.89 18.15 0.58
C ALA A 47 13.05 16.86 -0.25
N GLU A 48 12.65 15.70 0.29
CA GLU A 48 12.67 14.44 -0.43
C GLU A 48 11.80 14.46 -1.69
N ILE A 49 10.55 14.94 -1.58
CA ILE A 49 9.61 15.04 -2.71
C ILE A 49 10.24 15.82 -3.87
N VAL A 50 10.89 16.94 -3.60
CA VAL A 50 11.57 17.76 -4.62
C VAL A 50 12.81 17.08 -5.15
N ALA A 51 13.64 16.53 -4.28
CA ALA A 51 14.92 15.90 -4.65
C ALA A 51 14.73 14.69 -5.57
N ARG A 52 13.65 13.92 -5.38
CA ARG A 52 13.38 12.70 -6.12
C ARG A 52 12.40 12.89 -7.30
N LYS A 53 12.22 14.13 -7.79
CA LYS A 53 11.31 14.43 -8.91
C LYS A 53 11.56 13.57 -10.16
N GLU A 54 12.81 13.17 -10.41
CA GLU A 54 13.21 12.37 -11.57
C GLU A 54 13.14 10.86 -11.33
N TYR A 55 12.79 10.41 -10.12
CA TYR A 55 12.79 8.98 -9.78
C TYR A 55 11.89 8.16 -10.72
N LEU A 56 10.72 8.67 -11.04
CA LEU A 56 9.77 8.03 -11.95
C LEU A 56 10.02 8.33 -13.43
N GLN A 57 10.89 9.32 -13.75
CA GLN A 57 11.20 9.70 -15.15
C GLN A 57 12.09 8.69 -15.87
N ARG A 58 12.96 8.00 -15.16
CA ARG A 58 14.07 7.25 -15.74
C ARG A 58 13.65 5.98 -16.48
N ARG A 59 12.40 5.50 -16.37
CA ARG A 59 12.04 4.18 -16.89
C ARG A 59 10.58 4.00 -17.33
N SER A 60 10.11 4.78 -18.28
CA SER A 60 8.94 4.38 -19.08
C SER A 60 9.28 3.29 -20.13
N HIS A 61 10.21 2.39 -19.80
CA HIS A 61 10.48 1.20 -20.60
C HIS A 61 9.73 0.02 -19.99
N CYS A 62 8.44 -0.04 -20.22
CA CYS A 62 7.70 -1.31 -20.22
C CYS A 62 8.12 -2.05 -21.50
N GLY A 63 9.10 -2.95 -21.38
CA GLY A 63 9.46 -3.81 -22.49
C GLY A 63 10.94 -4.15 -22.52
N LEU A 64 11.25 -5.42 -22.31
CA LEU A 64 12.56 -6.03 -22.45
C LEU A 64 13.05 -6.12 -23.91
N ASP A 65 12.49 -5.36 -24.85
CA ASP A 65 12.94 -5.35 -26.22
C ASP A 65 13.81 -4.11 -26.52
N PRO A 66 15.16 -4.27 -26.61
CA PRO A 66 16.06 -3.21 -27.07
C PRO A 66 15.78 -2.76 -28.51
N GLN A 67 14.91 -3.45 -29.26
CA GLN A 67 14.59 -3.19 -30.66
C GLN A 67 13.19 -2.59 -30.88
N SER A 68 12.41 -2.36 -29.84
CA SER A 68 11.10 -1.72 -29.99
C SER A 68 11.29 -0.24 -30.32
N THR A 69 11.09 0.08 -31.60
CA THR A 69 11.24 1.41 -32.21
C THR A 69 10.09 2.38 -31.92
N VAL A 70 9.19 2.07 -30.97
CA VAL A 70 7.91 2.79 -30.82
C VAL A 70 7.96 3.96 -29.85
N LEU A 71 9.00 4.14 -29.04
CA LEU A 71 9.15 5.31 -28.16
C LEU A 71 10.54 5.96 -28.33
N LYS A 72 10.81 6.49 -29.52
CA LYS A 72 11.85 7.51 -29.71
C LYS A 72 11.22 8.86 -29.41
N ASP A 73 11.84 9.55 -28.45
CA ASP A 73 11.69 10.99 -28.21
C ASP A 73 10.38 11.49 -27.59
N ASN A 74 10.02 10.98 -26.38
CA ASN A 74 9.30 11.84 -25.44
C ASN A 74 9.79 11.51 -24.01
N HIS A 75 10.43 12.47 -23.36
CA HIS A 75 10.73 12.50 -21.92
C HIS A 75 9.45 12.75 -21.11
N ASP A 76 8.36 12.10 -21.45
CA ASP A 76 7.09 12.30 -20.76
C ASP A 76 7.14 11.65 -19.39
N MET A 77 7.01 12.50 -18.37
CA MET A 77 6.79 12.08 -16.98
C MET A 77 5.58 11.18 -16.92
N PRO A 78 5.64 10.01 -16.25
CA PRO A 78 4.45 9.22 -16.04
C PRO A 78 3.44 10.04 -15.24
N THR A 79 2.18 9.92 -15.62
CA THR A 79 1.08 10.62 -14.94
C THR A 79 0.80 9.95 -13.60
N ILE A 80 0.85 10.72 -12.53
CA ILE A 80 0.48 10.27 -11.18
C ILE A 80 -1.05 10.19 -11.09
N ASN A 81 -1.56 8.97 -10.94
CA ASN A 81 -3.01 8.73 -10.84
C ASN A 81 -3.48 8.37 -9.44
N THR A 82 -2.54 8.10 -8.53
CA THR A 82 -2.86 7.83 -7.13
C THR A 82 -1.87 8.52 -6.21
N ILE A 83 -2.38 9.11 -5.13
CA ILE A 83 -1.61 9.65 -4.02
C ILE A 83 -2.17 9.02 -2.75
N TYR A 84 -1.33 8.36 -1.97
CA TYR A 84 -1.76 7.61 -0.80
C TYR A 84 -0.97 8.05 0.43
N PHE A 85 -1.67 8.60 1.42
CA PHE A 85 -1.12 8.91 2.73
C PHE A 85 -1.39 7.73 3.66
N GLY A 86 -0.33 7.03 4.06
CA GLY A 86 -0.42 5.83 4.89
C GLY A 86 0.66 5.78 5.97
N GLY A 87 0.78 4.61 6.61
CA GLY A 87 1.83 4.28 7.57
C GLY A 87 1.36 4.20 9.00
N GLY A 88 1.67 5.18 9.85
CA GLY A 88 1.20 5.24 11.23
C GLY A 88 -0.24 5.73 11.30
N THR A 89 -0.43 7.06 11.33
CA THR A 89 -1.76 7.69 11.37
C THR A 89 -1.72 9.03 10.62
N PRO A 90 -1.92 9.04 9.32
CA PRO A 90 -1.88 10.24 8.49
C PRO A 90 -2.88 11.33 8.92
N SER A 91 -4.01 10.94 9.50
CA SER A 91 -5.01 11.86 10.06
C SER A 91 -4.56 12.65 11.31
N LEU A 92 -3.31 12.49 11.75
CA LEU A 92 -2.65 13.38 12.72
C LEU A 92 -2.07 14.65 12.08
N LEU A 93 -2.02 14.72 10.77
CA LEU A 93 -1.66 15.92 10.05
C LEU A 93 -2.85 16.88 10.00
N SER A 94 -2.58 18.18 10.15
CA SER A 94 -3.59 19.21 9.93
C SER A 94 -3.96 19.33 8.44
N ILE A 95 -5.12 19.88 8.16
CA ILE A 95 -5.58 20.17 6.79
C ILE A 95 -4.56 21.02 6.03
N LYS A 96 -3.93 21.99 6.72
CA LYS A 96 -2.89 22.85 6.14
C LYS A 96 -1.67 22.03 5.71
N GLU A 97 -1.16 21.13 6.57
CA GLU A 97 0.01 20.29 6.29
C GLU A 97 -0.24 19.36 5.09
N ILE A 98 -1.41 18.71 5.04
CA ILE A 98 -1.79 17.86 3.90
C ILE A 98 -1.93 18.70 2.62
N SER A 99 -2.56 19.88 2.70
CA SER A 99 -2.71 20.77 1.56
C SER A 99 -1.37 21.25 1.00
N GLU A 100 -0.41 21.58 1.86
CA GLU A 100 0.96 21.96 1.46
C GLU A 100 1.67 20.81 0.72
N LEU A 101 1.55 19.57 1.22
CA LEU A 101 2.13 18.40 0.58
C LEU A 101 1.48 18.12 -0.78
N LEU A 102 0.14 18.16 -0.88
CA LEU A 102 -0.57 17.99 -2.14
C LEU A 102 -0.20 19.07 -3.16
N HIS A 103 -0.08 20.34 -2.72
CA HIS A 103 0.36 21.43 -3.57
C HIS A 103 1.78 21.22 -4.09
N LEU A 104 2.71 20.80 -3.22
CA LEU A 104 4.08 20.48 -3.60
C LEU A 104 4.15 19.35 -4.63
N ILE A 105 3.39 18.26 -4.42
CA ILE A 105 3.32 17.14 -5.35
C ILE A 105 2.80 17.59 -6.71
N ASN A 106 1.72 18.38 -6.74
CA ASN A 106 1.14 18.89 -7.98
C ASN A 106 2.11 19.80 -8.77
N ASN A 107 2.99 20.53 -8.05
CA ASN A 107 3.99 21.39 -8.68
C ASN A 107 5.26 20.62 -9.12
N THR A 108 5.50 19.44 -8.55
CA THR A 108 6.74 18.66 -8.79
C THR A 108 6.52 17.54 -9.81
N TYR A 109 5.32 16.96 -9.85
CA TYR A 109 4.97 15.79 -10.67
C TYR A 109 3.81 16.10 -11.61
N SER A 110 3.74 15.37 -12.73
CA SER A 110 2.57 15.40 -13.63
C SER A 110 1.43 14.61 -12.99
N VAL A 111 0.53 15.28 -12.28
CA VAL A 111 -0.64 14.64 -11.64
C VAL A 111 -1.82 14.64 -12.60
N GLY A 112 -2.51 13.49 -12.72
CA GLY A 112 -3.67 13.33 -13.57
C GLY A 112 -4.84 14.24 -13.16
N ARG A 113 -5.80 14.41 -14.04
CA ARG A 113 -6.96 15.30 -13.79
C ARG A 113 -7.84 14.86 -12.62
N ASN A 114 -7.98 13.54 -12.41
CA ASN A 114 -8.81 12.94 -11.37
C ASN A 114 -8.05 11.84 -10.62
N PRO A 115 -7.00 12.17 -9.87
CA PRO A 115 -6.23 11.19 -9.13
C PRO A 115 -7.07 10.63 -7.97
N GLU A 116 -6.86 9.37 -7.62
CA GLU A 116 -7.31 8.85 -6.34
C GLU A 116 -6.39 9.39 -5.25
N ILE A 117 -6.92 10.18 -4.33
CA ILE A 117 -6.17 10.72 -3.18
C ILE A 117 -6.75 10.08 -1.92
N THR A 118 -6.01 9.10 -1.39
CA THR A 118 -6.40 8.33 -0.21
C THR A 118 -5.71 8.86 1.05
N LEU A 119 -6.45 8.91 2.16
CA LEU A 119 -5.90 9.16 3.48
C LEU A 119 -6.34 8.06 4.45
N GLU A 120 -5.35 7.43 5.11
CA GLU A 120 -5.61 6.54 6.23
C GLU A 120 -5.95 7.33 7.49
N ALA A 121 -6.92 6.84 8.25
CA ALA A 121 -7.39 7.50 9.46
C ALA A 121 -7.76 6.51 10.56
N ASN A 122 -7.60 6.95 11.80
CA ASN A 122 -8.20 6.29 12.95
C ASN A 122 -9.48 7.03 13.37
N PRO A 123 -10.53 6.34 13.85
CA PRO A 123 -11.75 6.99 14.31
C PRO A 123 -11.51 8.11 15.31
N ASP A 124 -10.61 7.92 16.29
CA ASP A 124 -10.28 8.90 17.35
C ASP A 124 -9.59 10.19 16.85
N THR A 125 -9.24 10.27 15.57
CA THR A 125 -8.63 11.46 14.95
C THR A 125 -9.58 12.18 13.99
N LEU A 126 -10.80 11.69 13.82
CA LEU A 126 -11.76 12.24 12.88
C LEU A 126 -12.82 13.11 13.58
N SER A 127 -13.15 14.20 12.94
CA SER A 127 -14.32 15.03 13.24
C SER A 127 -14.98 15.46 11.93
N LEU A 128 -16.24 15.88 11.99
CA LEU A 128 -16.92 16.39 10.80
C LEU A 128 -16.17 17.53 10.13
N GLU A 129 -15.71 18.51 10.92
CA GLU A 129 -14.95 19.66 10.42
C GLU A 129 -13.64 19.24 9.72
N TYR A 130 -12.91 18.27 10.30
CA TYR A 130 -11.68 17.75 9.70
C TYR A 130 -11.96 17.05 8.36
N LEU A 131 -13.01 16.23 8.30
CA LEU A 131 -13.43 15.52 7.09
C LEU A 131 -13.89 16.48 5.99
N GLU A 132 -14.66 17.52 6.31
CA GLU A 132 -15.02 18.59 5.36
C GLU A 132 -13.78 19.32 4.85
N GLY A 133 -12.79 19.56 5.73
CA GLY A 133 -11.50 20.13 5.36
C GLY A 133 -10.74 19.25 4.37
N LEU A 134 -10.66 17.94 4.62
CA LEU A 134 -10.04 16.97 3.70
C LEU A 134 -10.70 16.98 2.31
N ARG A 135 -12.04 17.01 2.25
CA ARG A 135 -12.77 17.10 0.98
C ARG A 135 -12.40 18.37 0.20
N LYS A 136 -12.33 19.52 0.88
CA LYS A 136 -12.01 20.82 0.26
C LYS A 136 -10.61 20.86 -0.37
N ILE A 137 -9.64 20.15 0.22
CA ILE A 137 -8.28 20.07 -0.32
C ILE A 137 -8.07 18.96 -1.34
N GLY A 138 -9.12 18.19 -1.70
CA GLY A 138 -9.09 17.21 -2.78
C GLY A 138 -8.91 15.75 -2.36
N VAL A 139 -8.80 15.43 -1.06
CA VAL A 139 -8.87 14.02 -0.60
C VAL A 139 -10.23 13.45 -1.00
N ASN A 140 -10.25 12.30 -1.69
CA ASN A 140 -11.47 11.73 -2.25
C ASN A 140 -11.71 10.26 -1.87
N ARG A 141 -10.76 9.63 -1.16
CA ARG A 141 -10.91 8.29 -0.59
C ARG A 141 -10.40 8.29 0.86
N LEU A 142 -11.11 7.57 1.73
CA LEU A 142 -10.69 7.32 3.12
C LEU A 142 -10.48 5.82 3.32
N SER A 143 -9.45 5.45 4.12
CA SER A 143 -9.30 4.12 4.70
C SER A 143 -9.32 4.28 6.21
N ILE A 144 -10.36 3.75 6.88
CA ILE A 144 -10.61 4.02 8.29
C ILE A 144 -10.41 2.73 9.08
N GLY A 145 -9.42 2.71 9.97
CA GLY A 145 -9.09 1.57 10.81
C GLY A 145 -10.11 1.34 11.93
N ILE A 146 -11.27 0.78 11.61
CA ILE A 146 -12.33 0.43 12.57
C ILE A 146 -11.90 -0.78 13.41
N GLN A 147 -11.37 -1.81 12.79
CA GLN A 147 -10.89 -3.08 13.31
C GLN A 147 -11.99 -4.01 13.83
N SER A 148 -12.94 -3.53 14.59
CA SER A 148 -14.16 -4.23 15.06
C SER A 148 -15.21 -3.21 15.50
N PHE A 149 -16.48 -3.60 15.49
CA PHE A 149 -17.60 -2.84 16.07
C PHE A 149 -17.93 -3.31 17.50
N PHE A 150 -17.02 -4.06 18.16
CA PHE A 150 -17.20 -4.57 19.52
C PHE A 150 -16.08 -4.10 20.45
N ASP A 151 -16.45 -3.52 21.58
CA ASP A 151 -15.52 -2.91 22.54
C ASP A 151 -14.52 -3.91 23.13
N ASN A 152 -14.90 -5.19 23.29
CA ASN A 152 -13.98 -6.22 23.79
C ASN A 152 -12.82 -6.45 22.81
N ASP A 153 -13.11 -6.50 21.50
CA ASP A 153 -12.11 -6.63 20.45
C ASP A 153 -11.20 -5.41 20.40
N LEU A 154 -11.81 -4.20 20.43
CA LEU A 154 -11.08 -2.93 20.40
C LEU A 154 -10.14 -2.81 21.61
N LYS A 155 -10.57 -3.26 22.78
CA LYS A 155 -9.76 -3.30 24.00
C LYS A 155 -8.60 -4.28 23.90
N TYR A 156 -8.85 -5.50 23.36
CA TYR A 156 -7.83 -6.50 23.10
C TYR A 156 -6.75 -5.97 22.14
N LEU A 157 -7.15 -5.27 21.10
CA LEU A 157 -6.28 -4.64 20.10
C LEU A 157 -5.60 -3.35 20.61
N SER A 158 -5.93 -2.90 21.82
CA SER A 158 -5.46 -1.62 22.40
C SER A 158 -5.84 -0.41 21.55
N ARG A 159 -7.06 -0.42 20.97
CA ARG A 159 -7.61 0.72 20.23
C ARG A 159 -8.09 1.81 21.19
N ARG A 160 -8.02 3.07 20.76
CA ARG A 160 -8.40 4.25 21.56
C ARG A 160 -9.87 4.62 21.42
N HIS A 161 -10.49 4.25 20.31
CA HIS A 161 -11.90 4.46 20.06
C HIS A 161 -12.74 3.27 20.55
N ASP A 162 -14.00 3.50 20.79
CA ASP A 162 -15.02 2.50 21.08
C ASP A 162 -15.95 2.25 19.86
N SER A 163 -16.85 1.31 20.00
CA SER A 163 -17.82 0.93 18.97
C SER A 163 -18.75 2.08 18.55
N GLN A 164 -19.12 2.97 19.48
CA GLN A 164 -19.96 4.13 19.20
C GLN A 164 -19.19 5.15 18.34
N HIS A 165 -17.95 5.43 18.69
CA HIS A 165 -17.10 6.35 17.92
C HIS A 165 -16.77 5.79 16.53
N ALA A 166 -16.59 4.46 16.41
CA ALA A 166 -16.41 3.77 15.14
C ALA A 166 -17.58 4.02 14.17
N GLN A 167 -18.81 3.97 14.64
CA GLN A 167 -20.01 4.28 13.82
C GLN A 167 -20.13 5.78 13.55
N GLN A 168 -19.94 6.60 14.56
CA GLN A 168 -20.07 8.06 14.44
C GLN A 168 -19.10 8.66 13.41
N CYS A 169 -17.85 8.18 13.35
CA CYS A 169 -16.89 8.70 12.37
C CYS A 169 -17.29 8.36 10.92
N LEU A 170 -17.97 7.24 10.68
CA LEU A 170 -18.49 6.86 9.37
C LEU A 170 -19.69 7.74 8.96
N ASP A 171 -20.56 8.09 9.91
CA ASP A 171 -21.65 9.05 9.66
C ASP A 171 -21.09 10.43 9.30
N TRP A 172 -20.08 10.91 10.02
CA TRP A 172 -19.41 12.16 9.68
C TRP A 172 -18.73 12.11 8.31
N ALA A 173 -18.10 10.98 7.95
CA ALA A 173 -17.47 10.84 6.64
C ALA A 173 -18.51 10.92 5.51
N LYS A 174 -19.65 10.26 5.65
CA LYS A 174 -20.78 10.37 4.70
C LYS A 174 -21.35 11.79 4.65
N GLN A 175 -21.55 12.43 5.82
CA GLN A 175 -22.04 13.80 5.92
C GLN A 175 -21.08 14.81 5.25
N ALA A 176 -19.77 14.62 5.39
CA ALA A 176 -18.75 15.42 4.69
C ALA A 176 -18.68 15.15 3.18
N GLY A 177 -19.49 14.23 2.64
CA GLY A 177 -19.60 13.93 1.21
C GLY A 177 -18.60 12.91 0.69
N PHE A 178 -18.00 12.08 1.56
CA PHE A 178 -17.19 10.94 1.11
C PHE A 178 -18.11 9.79 0.68
N SER A 179 -17.97 9.33 -0.55
CA SER A 179 -18.62 8.14 -1.10
C SER A 179 -17.65 6.97 -1.30
N ASN A 180 -16.34 7.24 -1.38
CA ASN A 180 -15.29 6.22 -1.48
C ASN A 180 -14.63 6.02 -0.12
N ILE A 181 -15.25 5.17 0.70
CA ILE A 181 -14.82 4.86 2.06
C ILE A 181 -14.48 3.38 2.14
N SER A 182 -13.28 3.07 2.60
CA SER A 182 -12.86 1.75 3.05
C SER A 182 -12.89 1.71 4.57
N ILE A 183 -13.29 0.58 5.14
CA ILE A 183 -12.97 0.29 6.53
C ILE A 183 -12.08 -0.93 6.62
N ASP A 184 -11.25 -0.96 7.67
CA ASP A 184 -10.43 -2.11 7.97
C ASP A 184 -11.07 -2.88 9.14
N LEU A 185 -11.24 -4.20 8.99
CA LEU A 185 -11.68 -5.12 10.04
C LEU A 185 -10.62 -6.19 10.27
N ILE A 186 -10.53 -6.68 11.50
CA ILE A 186 -9.65 -7.79 11.88
C ILE A 186 -10.50 -8.98 12.31
N TYR A 187 -10.24 -10.15 11.70
CA TYR A 187 -10.88 -11.42 12.05
C TYR A 187 -9.91 -12.40 12.71
N GLY A 188 -10.42 -13.52 13.22
CA GLY A 188 -9.62 -14.48 13.98
C GLY A 188 -9.22 -13.98 15.36
N LEU A 189 -9.98 -13.05 15.94
CA LEU A 189 -9.71 -12.49 17.26
C LEU A 189 -10.10 -13.50 18.36
N PRO A 190 -9.23 -13.78 19.37
CA PRO A 190 -9.58 -14.68 20.48
C PRO A 190 -10.74 -14.18 21.35
N THR A 191 -11.08 -12.90 21.25
CA THR A 191 -12.20 -12.26 21.94
C THR A 191 -13.51 -12.38 21.19
N SER A 192 -13.46 -12.88 19.94
CA SER A 192 -14.60 -13.01 19.04
C SER A 192 -14.94 -14.49 18.79
N ASN A 193 -16.12 -14.73 18.26
CA ASN A 193 -16.59 -16.03 17.77
C ASN A 193 -17.34 -15.81 16.45
N ALA A 194 -17.76 -16.91 15.80
CA ALA A 194 -18.47 -16.85 14.52
C ALA A 194 -19.72 -15.97 14.55
N GLU A 195 -20.48 -15.94 15.65
CA GLU A 195 -21.66 -15.09 15.78
C GLU A 195 -21.28 -13.61 15.83
N GLN A 196 -20.28 -13.25 16.63
CA GLN A 196 -19.79 -11.87 16.73
C GLN A 196 -19.15 -11.40 15.44
N TRP A 197 -18.40 -12.27 14.75
CA TRP A 197 -17.86 -11.95 13.42
C TRP A 197 -18.97 -11.70 12.40
N ASN A 198 -20.01 -12.53 12.35
CA ASN A 198 -21.18 -12.28 11.52
C ASN A 198 -21.85 -10.94 11.82
N LYS A 199 -21.97 -10.55 13.09
CA LYS A 199 -22.51 -9.23 13.47
C LYS A 199 -21.61 -8.06 13.01
N ASN A 200 -20.27 -8.21 13.04
CA ASN A 200 -19.36 -7.23 12.45
C ASN A 200 -19.65 -7.04 10.95
N LEU A 201 -19.84 -8.14 10.23
CA LEU A 201 -20.17 -8.11 8.79
C LEU A 201 -21.58 -7.57 8.54
N ASP A 202 -22.58 -7.89 9.38
CA ASP A 202 -23.93 -7.32 9.30
C ASP A 202 -23.88 -5.79 9.38
N LEU A 203 -23.14 -5.25 10.34
CA LEU A 203 -22.96 -3.81 10.50
C LEU A 203 -22.26 -3.18 9.27
N PHE A 204 -21.20 -3.83 8.78
CA PHE A 204 -20.52 -3.37 7.57
C PHE A 204 -21.46 -3.32 6.35
N PHE A 205 -22.22 -4.40 6.10
CA PHE A 205 -23.16 -4.43 4.95
C PHE A 205 -24.32 -3.45 5.10
N ALA A 206 -24.84 -3.28 6.33
CA ALA A 206 -25.89 -2.29 6.61
C ALA A 206 -25.44 -0.83 6.39
N LEU A 207 -24.14 -0.57 6.54
CA LEU A 207 -23.56 0.75 6.24
C LEU A 207 -23.40 1.02 4.74
N GLU A 208 -23.60 0.04 3.87
CA GLU A 208 -23.52 0.14 2.40
C GLU A 208 -22.18 0.74 1.91
N LEU A 209 -21.09 0.52 2.64
CA LEU A 209 -19.78 1.04 2.28
C LEU A 209 -19.23 0.33 1.02
N PRO A 210 -18.54 1.05 0.13
CA PRO A 210 -18.11 0.45 -1.14
C PRO A 210 -16.92 -0.50 -1.03
N HIS A 211 -16.16 -0.48 0.06
CA HIS A 211 -14.91 -1.21 0.19
C HIS A 211 -14.67 -1.70 1.63
N LEU A 212 -14.12 -2.90 1.74
CA LEU A 212 -13.69 -3.54 2.99
C LEU A 212 -12.28 -4.07 2.83
N SER A 213 -11.40 -3.71 3.78
CA SER A 213 -10.15 -4.41 4.02
C SER A 213 -10.34 -5.32 5.24
N ALA A 214 -10.14 -6.61 5.12
CA ALA A 214 -10.28 -7.55 6.23
C ALA A 214 -9.01 -8.39 6.37
N TYR A 215 -8.40 -8.34 7.55
CA TYR A 215 -7.12 -8.96 7.83
C TYR A 215 -7.27 -10.04 8.90
N ALA A 216 -6.62 -11.19 8.70
CA ALA A 216 -6.40 -12.10 9.81
C ALA A 216 -5.50 -11.43 10.85
N LEU A 217 -5.79 -11.61 12.13
CA LEU A 217 -4.87 -11.14 13.17
C LEU A 217 -3.53 -11.89 13.05
N THR A 218 -2.51 -11.20 12.58
CA THR A 218 -1.15 -11.71 12.44
C THR A 218 -0.31 -11.28 13.62
N LEU A 219 0.50 -12.20 14.14
CA LEU A 219 1.40 -11.95 15.27
C LEU A 219 2.76 -11.49 14.76
N GLU A 220 2.95 -10.19 14.71
CA GLU A 220 4.24 -9.61 14.35
C GLU A 220 5.29 -9.85 15.46
N PRO A 221 6.52 -10.29 15.16
CA PRO A 221 7.54 -10.67 16.16
C PRO A 221 7.83 -9.60 17.21
N ASN A 222 7.75 -8.32 16.83
CA ASN A 222 8.04 -7.18 17.70
C ASN A 222 6.78 -6.52 18.30
N ALA A 223 5.59 -7.05 18.02
CA ALA A 223 4.34 -6.52 18.55
C ALA A 223 4.21 -6.78 20.06
N ILE A 224 3.51 -5.87 20.72
CA ILE A 224 3.20 -6.01 22.15
C ILE A 224 2.37 -7.27 22.40
N LEU A 225 1.42 -7.55 21.51
CA LEU A 225 0.51 -8.68 21.57
C LEU A 225 1.27 -10.02 21.54
N THR A 226 2.24 -10.18 20.66
CA THR A 226 3.08 -11.39 20.58
C THR A 226 3.77 -11.67 21.90
N LYS A 227 4.38 -10.64 22.52
CA LYS A 227 5.01 -10.77 23.84
C LYS A 227 4.02 -11.09 24.95
N GLN A 228 2.79 -10.57 24.89
CA GLN A 228 1.76 -10.88 25.88
C GLN A 228 1.27 -12.33 25.76
N ILE A 229 1.15 -12.86 24.56
CA ILE A 229 0.81 -14.28 24.30
C ILE A 229 1.94 -15.18 24.79
N GLU A 230 3.21 -14.89 24.45
CA GLU A 230 4.37 -15.66 24.93
C GLU A 230 4.46 -15.71 26.46
N LEU A 231 4.05 -14.63 27.13
CA LEU A 231 3.99 -14.56 28.60
C LEU A 231 2.73 -15.18 29.21
N GLY A 232 1.84 -15.75 28.40
CA GLY A 232 0.57 -16.35 28.88
C GLY A 232 -0.44 -15.33 29.43
N LYS A 233 -0.30 -14.03 29.11
CA LYS A 233 -1.17 -12.96 29.61
C LYS A 233 -2.46 -12.82 28.84
N VAL A 234 -2.46 -13.21 27.55
CA VAL A 234 -3.62 -13.19 26.67
C VAL A 234 -3.69 -14.50 25.88
N GLN A 235 -4.89 -14.84 25.42
CA GLN A 235 -5.13 -16.06 24.64
C GLN A 235 -4.43 -15.96 23.28
N PRO A 236 -3.85 -17.07 22.76
CA PRO A 236 -3.30 -17.12 21.42
C PRO A 236 -4.41 -17.08 20.36
N VAL A 237 -4.02 -16.68 19.16
CA VAL A 237 -4.86 -16.75 17.96
C VAL A 237 -5.02 -18.22 17.54
N SER A 238 -6.23 -18.63 17.16
CA SER A 238 -6.52 -19.95 16.61
C SER A 238 -6.53 -19.89 15.09
N GLU A 239 -5.72 -20.71 14.43
CA GLU A 239 -5.73 -20.82 12.96
C GLU A 239 -7.07 -21.35 12.44
N GLU A 240 -7.71 -22.27 13.17
CA GLU A 240 -9.03 -22.80 12.83
C GLU A 240 -10.11 -21.72 12.88
N ASP A 241 -10.07 -20.86 13.90
CA ASP A 241 -10.98 -19.73 14.00
C ASP A 241 -10.75 -18.70 12.90
N ALA A 242 -9.50 -18.40 12.59
CA ALA A 242 -9.15 -17.48 11.50
C ALA A 242 -9.62 -18.01 10.14
N LEU A 243 -9.44 -19.31 9.87
CA LEU A 243 -9.90 -19.96 8.64
C LEU A 243 -11.43 -19.91 8.54
N ARG A 244 -12.14 -20.28 9.60
CA ARG A 244 -13.59 -20.21 9.68
C ARG A 244 -14.11 -18.80 9.40
N ASP A 245 -13.52 -17.79 10.04
CA ASP A 245 -13.93 -16.40 9.89
C ASP A 245 -13.66 -15.88 8.48
N TYR A 246 -12.57 -16.33 7.84
CA TYR A 246 -12.29 -16.04 6.43
C TYR A 246 -13.34 -16.67 5.48
N GLU A 247 -13.71 -17.92 5.71
CA GLU A 247 -14.75 -18.58 4.91
C GLU A 247 -16.11 -17.87 5.02
N ILE A 248 -16.49 -17.48 6.25
CA ILE A 248 -17.68 -16.66 6.50
C ILE A 248 -17.60 -15.34 5.73
N LEU A 249 -16.46 -14.65 5.80
CA LEU A 249 -16.24 -13.39 5.10
C LEU A 249 -16.43 -13.53 3.59
N CYS A 250 -15.75 -14.50 2.97
CA CYS A 250 -15.84 -14.73 1.52
C CYS A 250 -17.30 -15.03 1.09
N GLN A 251 -17.98 -15.91 1.81
CA GLN A 251 -19.38 -16.23 1.54
C GLN A 251 -20.27 -14.99 1.65
N ARG A 252 -20.19 -14.28 2.79
CA ARG A 252 -21.04 -13.12 3.06
C ARG A 252 -20.77 -11.96 2.11
N ALA A 253 -19.50 -11.74 1.73
CA ALA A 253 -19.12 -10.73 0.73
C ALA A 253 -19.76 -11.04 -0.63
N ALA A 254 -19.67 -12.28 -1.10
CA ALA A 254 -20.29 -12.71 -2.36
C ALA A 254 -21.81 -12.58 -2.34
N GLU A 255 -22.49 -13.01 -1.27
CA GLU A 255 -23.94 -12.90 -1.07
C GLU A 255 -24.44 -11.43 -1.11
N ASN A 256 -23.59 -10.48 -0.64
CA ASN A 256 -23.89 -9.05 -0.64
C ASN A 256 -23.35 -8.32 -1.88
N GLY A 257 -22.85 -9.04 -2.90
CA GLY A 257 -22.42 -8.48 -4.19
C GLY A 257 -21.09 -7.72 -4.13
N TYR A 258 -20.21 -8.07 -3.19
CA TYR A 258 -18.82 -7.60 -3.15
C TYR A 258 -17.91 -8.55 -3.91
N LEU A 259 -17.00 -7.98 -4.66
CA LEU A 259 -15.93 -8.70 -5.34
C LEU A 259 -14.73 -8.84 -4.39
N HIS A 260 -14.28 -10.05 -4.15
CA HIS A 260 -13.00 -10.35 -3.53
C HIS A 260 -11.90 -10.14 -4.58
N TYR A 261 -11.27 -8.97 -4.61
CA TYR A 261 -10.38 -8.63 -5.74
C TYR A 261 -8.90 -8.90 -5.46
N GLU A 262 -8.50 -9.01 -4.21
CA GLU A 262 -7.18 -9.48 -3.78
C GLU A 262 -7.29 -10.01 -2.34
N ILE A 263 -6.22 -10.59 -1.81
CA ILE A 263 -6.19 -11.48 -0.65
C ILE A 263 -6.94 -10.97 0.59
N SER A 264 -6.91 -9.66 0.84
CA SER A 264 -7.50 -9.03 2.04
C SER A 264 -8.60 -8.02 1.72
N ASN A 265 -8.88 -7.74 0.44
CA ASN A 265 -9.74 -6.63 0.07
C ASN A 265 -10.95 -7.04 -0.76
N PHE A 266 -12.10 -6.47 -0.37
CA PHE A 266 -13.41 -6.70 -0.96
C PHE A 266 -14.04 -5.37 -1.35
N CYS A 267 -14.69 -5.28 -2.51
CA CYS A 267 -15.30 -4.04 -2.92
C CYS A 267 -16.56 -4.22 -3.77
N ARG A 268 -17.41 -3.19 -3.82
CA ARG A 268 -18.42 -3.07 -4.87
C ARG A 268 -17.74 -2.96 -6.23
N ARG A 269 -18.39 -3.45 -7.29
CA ARG A 269 -17.82 -3.43 -8.64
C ARG A 269 -17.31 -2.05 -9.03
N GLY A 270 -16.04 -1.95 -9.43
CA GLY A 270 -15.38 -0.70 -9.81
C GLY A 270 -14.90 0.19 -8.66
N MET A 271 -15.04 -0.28 -7.40
CA MET A 271 -14.65 0.48 -6.20
C MET A 271 -13.39 -0.06 -5.51
N HIS A 272 -12.57 -0.85 -6.23
CA HIS A 272 -11.27 -1.28 -5.71
C HIS A 272 -10.36 -0.07 -5.43
N SER A 273 -9.49 -0.17 -4.44
CA SER A 273 -8.44 0.82 -4.20
C SER A 273 -7.48 0.82 -5.39
N LYS A 274 -7.43 1.93 -6.13
CA LYS A 274 -6.55 2.01 -7.32
C LYS A 274 -5.09 1.96 -6.93
N HIS A 275 -4.74 2.60 -5.82
CA HIS A 275 -3.37 2.60 -5.32
C HIS A 275 -2.93 1.19 -4.91
N ASN A 276 -3.70 0.48 -4.07
CA ASN A 276 -3.37 -0.87 -3.64
C ASN A 276 -3.37 -1.84 -4.82
N ALA A 277 -4.35 -1.74 -5.73
CA ALA A 277 -4.39 -2.57 -6.92
C ALA A 277 -3.15 -2.36 -7.81
N SER A 278 -2.59 -1.14 -7.87
CA SER A 278 -1.40 -0.85 -8.68
C SER A 278 -0.16 -1.66 -8.27
N TYR A 279 -0.02 -1.98 -6.99
CA TYR A 279 1.07 -2.86 -6.50
C TYR A 279 0.99 -4.26 -7.11
N TRP A 280 -0.22 -4.83 -7.17
CA TRP A 280 -0.46 -6.15 -7.74
C TRP A 280 -0.23 -6.21 -9.26
N PHE A 281 -0.26 -5.05 -9.92
CA PHE A 281 0.04 -4.93 -11.35
C PHE A 281 1.50 -4.57 -11.63
N GLY A 282 2.34 -4.43 -10.61
CA GLY A 282 3.74 -4.01 -10.78
C GLY A 282 3.86 -2.59 -11.33
N THR A 283 2.89 -1.72 -11.04
CA THR A 283 2.91 -0.32 -11.47
C THR A 283 3.99 0.45 -10.71
N PRO A 284 4.84 1.25 -11.38
CA PRO A 284 5.82 2.08 -10.70
C PRO A 284 5.21 3.04 -9.68
N TYR A 285 5.91 3.24 -8.57
CA TYR A 285 5.51 4.21 -7.56
C TYR A 285 6.71 4.79 -6.82
N ALA A 286 6.58 6.03 -6.36
CA ALA A 286 7.54 6.68 -5.48
C ALA A 286 6.98 6.74 -4.05
N GLY A 287 7.71 6.15 -3.12
CA GLY A 287 7.42 6.25 -1.70
C GLY A 287 8.31 7.30 -1.03
N PHE A 288 7.70 8.14 -0.21
CA PHE A 288 8.34 9.22 0.53
C PHE A 288 8.11 9.04 2.03
N GLY A 289 9.11 9.44 2.82
CA GLY A 289 9.09 9.28 4.27
C GLY A 289 9.88 8.06 4.77
N PRO A 290 10.18 7.98 6.09
CA PRO A 290 10.92 6.88 6.68
C PRO A 290 10.20 5.55 6.46
N SER A 291 10.95 4.49 6.15
CA SER A 291 10.41 3.15 5.85
C SER A 291 9.57 3.06 4.56
N ALA A 292 9.40 4.14 3.81
CA ALA A 292 8.68 4.09 2.54
C ALA A 292 9.46 3.31 1.49
N HIS A 293 8.78 2.41 0.79
CA HIS A 293 9.30 1.67 -0.35
C HIS A 293 8.96 2.39 -1.65
N SER A 294 9.78 2.17 -2.67
CA SER A 294 9.56 2.67 -4.03
C SER A 294 9.90 1.58 -5.03
N TYR A 295 9.24 1.59 -6.18
CA TYR A 295 9.47 0.66 -7.28
C TYR A 295 9.46 1.41 -8.62
N ASP A 296 10.48 1.21 -9.45
CA ASP A 296 10.62 1.89 -10.73
C ASP A 296 10.29 1.00 -11.95
N GLY A 297 9.74 -0.20 -11.71
CA GLY A 297 9.48 -1.21 -12.73
C GLY A 297 10.59 -2.27 -12.84
N THR A 298 11.78 -2.05 -12.28
CA THR A 298 12.93 -2.98 -12.37
C THR A 298 13.75 -3.08 -11.10
N SER A 299 13.67 -2.07 -10.25
CA SER A 299 14.38 -2.03 -8.97
C SER A 299 13.48 -1.52 -7.86
N ARG A 300 13.73 -2.03 -6.67
CA ARG A 300 13.14 -1.57 -5.42
C ARG A 300 14.14 -0.81 -4.60
N GLN A 301 13.64 0.17 -3.88
CA GLN A 301 14.42 0.85 -2.86
C GLN A 301 13.52 1.25 -1.71
N TRP A 302 14.09 1.41 -0.53
CA TRP A 302 13.36 1.84 0.65
C TRP A 302 14.18 2.77 1.52
N ASN A 303 13.48 3.67 2.17
CA ASN A 303 14.07 4.63 3.08
C ASN A 303 14.35 3.99 4.44
N VAL A 304 15.32 4.55 5.16
CA VAL A 304 15.65 4.12 6.52
C VAL A 304 14.43 4.16 7.45
N SER A 305 14.22 3.10 8.22
CA SER A 305 13.14 2.99 9.22
C SER A 305 13.54 3.70 10.53
N ASN A 306 13.90 5.00 10.43
CA ASN A 306 14.27 5.85 11.57
C ASN A 306 14.02 7.31 11.21
N VAL A 307 13.11 7.98 11.91
CA VAL A 307 12.72 9.38 11.62
C VAL A 307 13.88 10.36 11.84
N GLU A 308 14.68 10.19 12.88
CA GLU A 308 15.80 11.09 13.19
C GLU A 308 16.85 11.06 12.09
N ARG A 309 17.29 9.85 11.71
CA ARG A 309 18.24 9.65 10.61
C ARG A 309 17.69 10.14 9.26
N TYR A 310 16.40 9.93 9.02
CA TYR A 310 15.73 10.44 7.84
C TYR A 310 15.75 11.98 7.79
N CYS A 311 15.39 12.65 8.89
CA CYS A 311 15.44 14.11 8.98
C CYS A 311 16.86 14.65 8.80
N GLU A 312 17.86 14.03 9.43
CA GLU A 312 19.27 14.43 9.29
C GLU A 312 19.74 14.35 7.84
N ALA A 313 19.41 13.27 7.14
CA ALA A 313 19.83 13.04 5.78
C ALA A 313 19.29 14.11 4.81
N PHE A 314 18.00 14.40 4.87
CA PHE A 314 17.39 15.40 3.98
C PHE A 314 17.70 16.85 4.40
N SER A 315 17.89 17.16 5.68
CA SER A 315 18.32 18.48 6.14
C SER A 315 19.79 18.79 5.76
N ALA A 316 20.67 17.79 5.79
CA ALA A 316 22.07 17.93 5.37
C ALA A 316 22.18 18.13 3.85
N ALA A 317 21.37 17.40 3.08
CA ALA A 317 21.33 17.50 1.63
C ALA A 317 20.84 18.88 1.15
N SER A 318 19.82 19.43 1.80
CA SER A 318 19.32 20.78 1.49
C SER A 318 20.42 21.85 1.68
N ARG A 319 21.16 21.78 2.77
CA ARG A 319 22.27 22.72 3.04
C ARG A 319 23.41 22.61 2.03
N HIS A 320 23.75 21.40 1.60
CA HIS A 320 24.84 21.19 0.65
C HIS A 320 24.47 21.63 -0.78
N CYS A 321 23.19 21.62 -1.12
CA CYS A 321 22.67 22.13 -2.38
C CYS A 321 22.58 23.66 -2.39
N GLU A 322 22.26 24.31 -1.26
CA GLU A 322 22.31 25.78 -1.14
C GLU A 322 23.72 26.33 -1.33
N GLU A 323 24.75 25.65 -0.82
CA GLU A 323 26.16 26.04 -1.00
C GLU A 323 26.69 25.83 -2.42
N ARG A 324 26.06 24.97 -3.23
CA ARG A 324 26.46 24.65 -4.63
C ARG A 324 25.55 25.24 -5.70
N SER A 325 24.41 25.81 -5.32
CA SER A 325 23.45 26.32 -6.30
C SER A 325 23.97 27.59 -6.95
N ASN A 326 23.97 27.60 -8.30
CA ASN A 326 24.04 28.81 -9.09
C ASN A 326 22.86 29.72 -8.68
N PRO A 327 23.04 31.03 -8.44
CA PRO A 327 21.97 31.92 -7.96
C PRO A 327 20.71 31.96 -8.82
N GLU A 328 20.78 31.45 -10.07
CA GLU A 328 19.68 31.46 -11.04
C GLU A 328 18.75 30.23 -10.98
N THR A 329 19.14 29.13 -10.31
CA THR A 329 18.32 27.91 -10.21
C THR A 329 18.31 27.35 -8.78
N LYS A 330 17.43 27.82 -7.94
CA LYS A 330 17.26 27.41 -6.51
C LYS A 330 16.75 25.97 -6.28
N ALA A 331 16.95 25.01 -7.18
CA ALA A 331 16.50 23.64 -7.01
C ALA A 331 17.65 22.71 -6.58
N PRO A 332 17.47 21.87 -5.54
CA PRO A 332 18.44 20.83 -5.17
C PRO A 332 18.61 19.81 -6.31
N CYS A 333 19.86 19.45 -6.59
CA CYS A 333 20.20 18.51 -7.66
C CYS A 333 20.25 17.08 -7.14
N LEU A 334 19.79 16.12 -7.94
CA LEU A 334 19.76 14.69 -7.61
C LEU A 334 21.17 14.13 -7.28
N ASP A 335 22.21 14.71 -7.90
CA ASP A 335 23.60 14.31 -7.70
C ASP A 335 24.08 14.57 -6.26
N CYS A 336 23.40 15.43 -5.50
CA CYS A 336 23.69 15.64 -4.07
C CYS A 336 23.34 14.43 -3.20
N PHE A 337 22.46 13.54 -3.69
CA PHE A 337 21.97 12.38 -2.96
C PHE A 337 22.61 11.05 -3.40
N VAL A 338 23.21 10.99 -4.60
CA VAL A 338 23.63 9.73 -5.26
C VAL A 338 25.16 9.63 -5.44
N VAL A 339 25.95 10.69 -5.27
CA VAL A 339 27.41 10.67 -5.57
C VAL A 339 28.20 10.26 -4.33
N PRO A 340 29.03 9.19 -4.40
CA PRO A 340 29.97 8.89 -3.34
C PRO A 340 30.98 10.03 -3.18
N PRO A 341 31.37 10.41 -1.94
CA PRO A 341 32.27 11.54 -1.71
C PRO A 341 33.64 11.27 -2.33
N ARG A 342 34.13 12.22 -3.11
CA ARG A 342 35.54 12.24 -3.50
C ARG A 342 36.35 12.72 -2.32
N ASN A 343 37.24 11.83 -1.83
CA ASN A 343 38.30 12.12 -0.86
C ASN A 343 37.85 12.68 0.51
N GLY A 344 37.67 11.83 1.50
CA GLY A 344 37.85 12.13 2.94
C GLY A 344 36.73 12.89 3.67
N ALA A 345 35.65 13.31 2.99
CA ALA A 345 34.50 13.91 3.66
C ALA A 345 33.66 12.82 4.39
N LYS A 346 33.19 13.11 5.62
CA LYS A 346 32.25 12.24 6.32
C LYS A 346 31.06 11.96 5.37
N ARG A 347 30.77 10.67 5.10
CA ARG A 347 29.60 10.27 4.33
C ARG A 347 28.36 10.93 4.95
N VAL A 348 27.67 11.79 4.20
CA VAL A 348 26.28 12.07 4.47
C VAL A 348 25.58 10.71 4.39
N GLN A 349 24.94 10.26 5.46
CA GLN A 349 24.27 8.97 5.46
C GLN A 349 23.19 9.02 4.38
N ASP A 350 23.27 8.09 3.42
CA ASP A 350 22.27 7.93 2.38
C ASP A 350 20.92 7.65 3.08
N PRO A 351 19.86 8.44 2.81
CA PRO A 351 18.53 8.20 3.38
C PRO A 351 17.89 6.93 2.84
N ILE A 352 18.37 6.42 1.70
CA ILE A 352 17.97 5.17 1.09
C ILE A 352 18.80 4.05 1.71
N SER A 353 18.13 3.14 2.40
CA SER A 353 18.79 2.04 3.10
C SER A 353 19.39 1.01 2.15
N GLU A 354 18.62 0.61 1.13
CA GLU A 354 18.98 -0.44 0.18
C GLU A 354 18.33 -0.22 -1.18
N ILE A 355 19.00 -0.75 -2.22
CA ILE A 355 18.47 -0.83 -3.59
C ILE A 355 18.63 -2.28 -4.05
N GLU A 356 17.52 -2.91 -4.37
CA GLU A 356 17.46 -4.25 -4.93
C GLU A 356 17.15 -4.17 -6.44
N ARG A 357 17.94 -4.91 -7.24
CA ARG A 357 17.70 -5.07 -8.67
C ARG A 357 17.30 -6.50 -8.95
N LEU A 358 16.11 -6.67 -9.51
CA LEU A 358 15.57 -7.99 -9.80
C LEU A 358 16.16 -8.58 -11.09
N THR A 359 16.59 -9.84 -11.04
CA THR A 359 16.89 -10.62 -12.25
C THR A 359 15.61 -10.93 -13.03
N PRO A 360 15.68 -11.35 -14.30
CA PRO A 360 14.50 -11.77 -15.06
C PRO A 360 13.71 -12.90 -14.38
N GLU A 361 14.40 -13.83 -13.73
CA GLU A 361 13.81 -14.93 -12.98
C GLU A 361 13.05 -14.41 -11.75
N GLN A 362 13.67 -13.53 -10.98
CA GLN A 362 13.02 -12.88 -9.83
C GLN A 362 11.83 -12.02 -10.24
N GLN A 363 11.89 -11.34 -11.40
CA GLN A 363 10.75 -10.60 -11.95
C GLN A 363 9.58 -11.53 -12.32
N TYR A 364 9.90 -12.72 -12.84
CA TYR A 364 8.90 -13.76 -13.13
C TYR A 364 8.24 -14.26 -11.84
N ASP A 365 9.04 -14.64 -10.84
CA ASP A 365 8.53 -15.15 -9.56
C ASP A 365 7.63 -14.12 -8.87
N GLU A 366 8.07 -12.87 -8.90
CA GLU A 366 7.29 -11.75 -8.37
C GLU A 366 5.97 -11.57 -9.13
N TYR A 367 5.99 -11.60 -10.46
CA TYR A 367 4.78 -11.52 -11.28
C TYR A 367 3.80 -12.64 -10.92
N VAL A 368 4.27 -13.88 -10.82
CA VAL A 368 3.45 -15.05 -10.44
C VAL A 368 2.84 -14.84 -9.05
N MET A 369 3.65 -14.48 -8.05
CA MET A 369 3.22 -14.25 -6.68
C MET A 369 2.16 -13.16 -6.60
N LEU A 370 2.41 -11.99 -7.19
CA LEU A 370 1.51 -10.85 -7.16
C LEU A 370 0.18 -11.15 -7.87
N ARG A 371 0.23 -11.85 -9.00
CA ARG A 371 -0.96 -12.11 -9.82
C ARG A 371 -1.88 -13.16 -9.22
N LEU A 372 -1.33 -14.21 -8.61
CA LEU A 372 -2.13 -15.24 -7.95
C LEU A 372 -2.84 -14.75 -6.67
N ARG A 373 -2.33 -13.70 -6.04
CA ARG A 373 -2.99 -13.05 -4.90
C ARG A 373 -4.18 -12.17 -5.29
N THR A 374 -4.56 -12.17 -6.56
CA THR A 374 -5.66 -11.35 -7.07
C THR A 374 -6.65 -12.16 -7.90
N HIS A 375 -7.89 -11.70 -7.96
CA HIS A 375 -8.90 -12.31 -8.82
C HIS A 375 -8.58 -12.17 -10.32
N TRP A 376 -7.64 -11.31 -10.71
CA TRP A 376 -7.24 -11.15 -12.11
C TRP A 376 -6.40 -12.34 -12.60
N GLY A 377 -5.55 -12.90 -11.73
CA GLY A 377 -4.69 -14.02 -12.05
C GLY A 377 -3.54 -13.67 -13.00
N ILE A 378 -2.77 -14.68 -13.39
CA ILE A 378 -1.66 -14.60 -14.35
C ILE A 378 -2.25 -14.49 -15.76
N ASP A 379 -1.89 -13.42 -16.48
CA ASP A 379 -2.20 -13.25 -17.90
C ASP A 379 -1.10 -13.93 -18.73
N LEU A 380 -1.43 -15.08 -19.33
CA LEU A 380 -0.48 -15.89 -20.11
C LEU A 380 -0.03 -15.17 -21.40
N LYS A 381 -0.89 -14.34 -22.00
CA LYS A 381 -0.52 -13.54 -23.18
C LYS A 381 0.46 -12.44 -22.81
N TRP A 382 0.20 -11.75 -21.70
CA TRP A 382 1.11 -10.73 -21.18
C TRP A 382 2.46 -11.37 -20.83
N LEU A 383 2.45 -12.48 -20.10
CA LEU A 383 3.67 -13.19 -19.68
C LEU A 383 4.53 -13.56 -20.90
N LYS A 384 3.91 -14.12 -21.96
CA LYS A 384 4.60 -14.45 -23.20
C LYS A 384 5.16 -13.23 -23.91
N ARG A 385 4.40 -12.14 -24.00
CA ARG A 385 4.80 -10.92 -24.71
C ARG A 385 5.91 -10.18 -23.98
N GLU A 386 5.81 -9.99 -22.68
CA GLU A 386 6.71 -9.15 -21.91
C GLU A 386 7.92 -9.90 -21.34
N MET A 387 7.75 -11.16 -20.96
CA MET A 387 8.84 -11.96 -20.37
C MET A 387 9.38 -13.06 -21.31
N GLY A 388 8.68 -13.35 -22.39
CA GLY A 388 9.08 -14.27 -23.44
C GLY A 388 8.55 -15.69 -23.29
N GLU A 389 8.74 -16.47 -24.36
CA GLU A 389 8.24 -17.85 -24.49
C GLU A 389 8.77 -18.79 -23.40
N ARG A 390 10.03 -18.59 -22.97
CA ARG A 390 10.67 -19.42 -21.93
C ARG A 390 9.86 -19.44 -20.64
N PHE A 391 9.49 -18.27 -20.12
CA PHE A 391 8.75 -18.15 -18.87
C PHE A 391 7.29 -18.55 -19.03
N SER A 392 6.65 -18.24 -20.18
CA SER A 392 5.28 -18.64 -20.45
C SER A 392 5.14 -20.15 -20.52
N SER A 393 6.02 -20.85 -21.27
CA SER A 393 5.99 -22.30 -21.38
C SER A 393 6.27 -22.99 -20.05
N TYR A 394 7.21 -22.46 -19.27
CA TYR A 394 7.50 -22.95 -17.92
C TYR A 394 6.26 -22.84 -17.02
N CYS A 395 5.65 -21.68 -16.96
CA CYS A 395 4.44 -21.43 -16.17
C CYS A 395 3.30 -22.38 -16.55
N GLU A 396 3.03 -22.52 -17.86
CA GLU A 396 1.98 -23.40 -18.35
C GLU A 396 2.25 -24.87 -18.01
N GLN A 397 3.50 -25.34 -18.11
CA GLN A 397 3.89 -26.70 -17.78
C GLN A 397 3.71 -27.00 -16.29
N HIS A 398 4.19 -26.13 -15.40
CA HIS A 398 4.12 -26.30 -13.95
C HIS A 398 2.71 -26.07 -13.39
N ALA A 399 1.85 -25.35 -14.09
CA ALA A 399 0.45 -25.18 -13.73
C ALA A 399 -0.40 -26.44 -13.91
N GLN A 400 -0.05 -27.36 -14.84
CA GLN A 400 -0.89 -28.53 -15.16
C GLN A 400 -1.16 -29.45 -13.96
N PRO A 401 -0.16 -29.83 -13.13
CA PRO A 401 -0.42 -30.61 -11.93
C PRO A 401 -1.37 -29.94 -10.95
N LEU A 402 -1.22 -28.63 -10.75
CA LEU A 402 -2.04 -27.83 -9.85
C LEU A 402 -3.49 -27.73 -10.32
N ILE A 403 -3.69 -27.62 -11.65
CA ILE A 403 -5.01 -27.61 -12.27
C ILE A 403 -5.67 -28.97 -12.11
N ALA A 404 -4.92 -30.06 -12.37
CA ALA A 404 -5.42 -31.43 -12.23
C ALA A 404 -5.84 -31.75 -10.77
N GLN A 405 -5.17 -31.16 -9.79
CA GLN A 405 -5.49 -31.27 -8.37
C GLN A 405 -6.63 -30.34 -7.93
N GLY A 406 -7.12 -29.46 -8.79
CA GLY A 406 -8.14 -28.46 -8.45
C GLY A 406 -7.63 -27.32 -7.56
N ARG A 407 -6.30 -27.14 -7.45
CA ARG A 407 -5.65 -26.07 -6.65
C ARG A 407 -5.48 -24.79 -7.44
N LEU A 408 -5.51 -24.84 -8.76
CA LEU A 408 -5.42 -23.70 -9.67
C LEU A 408 -6.51 -23.83 -10.74
N SER A 409 -7.08 -22.73 -11.16
CA SER A 409 -8.10 -22.66 -12.20
C SER A 409 -7.52 -22.03 -13.47
N GLN A 410 -7.99 -22.45 -14.64
CA GLN A 410 -7.52 -21.98 -15.94
C GLN A 410 -8.69 -21.57 -16.84
N THR A 411 -8.51 -20.44 -17.53
CA THR A 411 -9.23 -20.12 -18.77
C THR A 411 -8.26 -20.18 -19.94
N ARG A 412 -8.73 -19.87 -21.15
CA ARG A 412 -7.85 -19.81 -22.34
C ARG A 412 -6.66 -18.85 -22.18
N GLU A 413 -6.80 -17.81 -21.35
CA GLU A 413 -5.84 -16.68 -21.28
C GLU A 413 -5.28 -16.45 -19.88
N PHE A 414 -5.92 -17.03 -18.84
CA PHE A 414 -5.58 -16.73 -17.46
C PHE A 414 -5.47 -17.99 -16.60
N LEU A 415 -4.48 -17.96 -15.69
CA LEU A 415 -4.42 -18.83 -14.53
C LEU A 415 -4.85 -18.02 -13.30
N TYR A 416 -5.75 -18.54 -12.48
CA TYR A 416 -6.29 -17.78 -11.35
C TYR A 416 -6.73 -18.69 -10.21
N LEU A 417 -6.86 -18.12 -9.03
CA LEU A 417 -7.41 -18.77 -7.85
C LEU A 417 -8.87 -18.35 -7.65
N THR A 418 -9.70 -19.28 -7.19
CA THR A 418 -11.04 -18.98 -6.67
C THR A 418 -10.93 -18.38 -5.28
N ASP A 419 -12.00 -17.75 -4.77
CA ASP A 419 -11.99 -17.11 -3.44
C ASP A 419 -11.53 -18.07 -2.32
N LYS A 420 -11.94 -19.34 -2.38
CA LYS A 420 -11.52 -20.36 -1.40
C LYS A 420 -10.04 -20.76 -1.52
N GLN A 421 -9.49 -20.70 -2.73
CA GLN A 421 -8.08 -21.05 -2.99
C GLN A 421 -7.15 -19.88 -2.68
N MET A 422 -7.66 -18.65 -2.67
CA MET A 422 -6.83 -17.43 -2.51
C MET A 422 -6.11 -17.38 -1.15
N LEU A 423 -6.65 -18.00 -0.11
CA LEU A 423 -5.97 -18.15 1.17
C LEU A 423 -4.64 -18.92 1.07
N PHE A 424 -4.52 -19.81 0.08
CA PHE A 424 -3.35 -20.66 -0.16
C PHE A 424 -2.49 -20.15 -1.34
N ALA A 425 -2.67 -18.89 -1.74
CA ALA A 425 -2.02 -18.31 -2.91
C ALA A 425 -0.50 -18.45 -2.88
N ASP A 426 0.12 -18.26 -1.72
CA ASP A 426 1.57 -18.29 -1.58
C ASP A 426 2.13 -19.69 -1.85
N GLY A 427 1.52 -20.73 -1.29
CA GLY A 427 1.95 -22.11 -1.55
C GLY A 427 1.70 -22.58 -2.99
N VAL A 428 0.68 -22.02 -3.68
CA VAL A 428 0.47 -22.28 -5.12
C VAL A 428 1.48 -21.51 -5.96
N ALA A 429 1.81 -20.28 -5.58
CA ALA A 429 2.80 -19.47 -6.28
C ALA A 429 4.21 -20.08 -6.19
N GLU A 430 4.61 -20.56 -5.01
CA GLU A 430 5.91 -21.20 -4.78
C GLU A 430 6.15 -22.39 -5.72
N GLU A 431 5.11 -23.20 -6.00
CA GLU A 431 5.20 -24.33 -6.95
C GLU A 431 5.31 -23.90 -8.43
N LEU A 432 5.11 -22.61 -8.71
CA LEU A 432 5.26 -22.00 -10.04
C LEU A 432 6.52 -21.15 -10.18
N PHE A 433 7.30 -20.95 -9.11
CA PHE A 433 8.52 -20.16 -9.16
C PHE A 433 9.57 -20.81 -10.05
N TRP A 434 10.43 -19.99 -10.61
CA TRP A 434 11.51 -20.44 -11.50
C TRP A 434 12.59 -21.15 -10.70
N GLU A 435 12.90 -22.41 -11.05
CA GLU A 435 14.00 -23.21 -10.50
C GLU A 435 15.30 -23.07 -11.33
#